data_15c98d757ba6c9c5b4e4ed69d3c52db4
#
_entry.id   15c98d757ba6c9c5b4e4ed69d3c52db4
#
_cell.length_a   1.000
_cell.length_b   1.000
_cell.length_c   1.000
_cell.angle_alpha   90.00
_cell.angle_beta   90.00
_cell.angle_gamma   90.00
#
_symmetry.space_group_name_H-M   'P 1'
#
loop_
_entity.id
_entity.type
_entity.pdbx_description
1 polymer ?
#
loop_
_entity_poly.entity_id
_entity_poly.type
_entity_poly.pdbx_seq_one_letter_code
_entity_poly.pdbx_strand_id
1 'polypeptide(L)'
;MTQNFGRMKIKKSYKTSVYRQSARGQYNLNIYSRFECTGDSKDRNILRVELQMKKSKINKELDQFGISKELDNYWSKEAMEEYYFKFLEDFFGIGPHRQLEDAKQIIDESDYSENYKEKLKKFLEDISLEIDHRELSKSKKYYSGTIKKYKKMLADISVNTLCISKITSRIKVFPNLLDLARDVANKKYFK
;
A
#
# COMPACT_ATOMS: atom_id res chain seq x y z
N MET A 1 -10.12 15.00 8.47
CA MET A 1 -10.74 13.74 8.98
C MET A 1 -10.02 12.57 8.34
N THR A 2 -9.26 11.79 9.10
CA THR A 2 -8.61 10.57 8.61
C THR A 2 -9.70 9.51 8.41
N GLN A 3 -10.05 9.24 7.16
CA GLN A 3 -10.90 8.10 6.86
C GLN A 3 -10.17 6.82 7.29
N ASN A 4 -10.72 6.13 8.29
CA ASN A 4 -10.30 4.78 8.65
C ASN A 4 -10.74 3.85 7.51
N PHE A 5 -9.88 3.66 6.51
CA PHE A 5 -10.04 2.60 5.54
C PHE A 5 -10.00 1.28 6.29
N GLY A 6 -11.16 0.72 6.53
CA GLY A 6 -11.37 -0.41 7.42
C GLY A 6 -10.44 -1.57 7.10
N ARG A 7 -10.04 -2.27 8.14
CA ARG A 7 -9.14 -3.42 8.16
C ARG A 7 -9.40 -4.38 6.99
N MET A 8 -8.48 -4.45 6.03
CA MET A 8 -8.58 -5.40 4.92
C MET A 8 -8.09 -6.79 5.35
N LYS A 9 -8.82 -7.82 4.97
CA LYS A 9 -8.43 -9.22 5.19
C LYS A 9 -7.91 -9.80 3.88
N ILE A 10 -6.77 -10.50 3.92
CA ILE A 10 -6.36 -11.38 2.82
C ILE A 10 -7.43 -12.48 2.73
N LYS A 11 -8.19 -12.51 1.65
CA LYS A 11 -9.16 -13.57 1.42
C LYS A 11 -8.55 -14.75 0.70
N LYS A 12 -7.67 -14.47 -0.27
CA LYS A 12 -6.94 -15.49 -1.04
C LYS A 12 -5.60 -14.93 -1.46
N SER A 13 -4.56 -15.72 -1.34
CA SER A 13 -3.26 -15.47 -1.94
C SER A 13 -2.99 -16.60 -2.92
N TYR A 14 -2.74 -16.26 -4.17
CA TYR A 14 -2.32 -17.18 -5.21
C TYR A 14 -0.85 -16.92 -5.51
N LYS A 15 -0.18 -17.84 -6.23
CA LYS A 15 1.23 -17.68 -6.57
C LYS A 15 1.56 -16.34 -7.24
N THR A 16 0.61 -15.79 -8.01
CA THR A 16 0.79 -14.57 -8.83
C THR A 16 -0.26 -13.50 -8.59
N SER A 17 -1.08 -13.64 -7.55
CA SER A 17 -2.14 -12.68 -7.25
C SER A 17 -2.46 -12.59 -5.76
N VAL A 18 -2.87 -11.40 -5.33
CA VAL A 18 -3.33 -11.10 -3.97
C VAL A 18 -4.72 -10.51 -4.03
N TYR A 19 -5.66 -11.10 -3.31
CA TYR A 19 -6.99 -10.56 -3.13
C TYR A 19 -7.20 -10.16 -1.68
N ARG A 20 -7.54 -8.90 -1.47
CA ARG A 20 -7.86 -8.35 -0.14
C ARG A 20 -9.25 -7.75 -0.12
N GLN A 21 -9.93 -7.90 1.01
CA GLN A 21 -11.26 -7.32 1.24
C GLN A 21 -11.26 -6.51 2.53
N SER A 22 -11.89 -5.33 2.51
CA SER A 22 -12.12 -4.58 3.75
C SER A 22 -12.99 -5.38 4.73
N ALA A 23 -12.87 -5.08 6.03
CA ALA A 23 -13.58 -5.81 7.10
C ALA A 23 -15.11 -5.84 6.90
N ARG A 24 -15.67 -4.78 6.33
CA ARG A 24 -17.10 -4.66 6.00
C ARG A 24 -17.43 -5.04 4.56
N GLY A 25 -16.45 -5.55 3.81
CA GLY A 25 -16.61 -5.94 2.41
C GLY A 25 -16.94 -4.79 1.45
N GLN A 26 -16.73 -3.54 1.84
CA GLN A 26 -17.06 -2.35 1.04
C GLN A 26 -16.04 -2.08 -0.07
N TYR A 27 -14.81 -2.55 0.11
CA TYR A 27 -13.72 -2.46 -0.87
C TYR A 27 -13.11 -3.83 -1.08
N ASN A 28 -12.75 -4.10 -2.33
CA ASN A 28 -11.92 -5.23 -2.70
C ASN A 28 -10.69 -4.69 -3.44
N LEU A 29 -9.51 -5.17 -3.09
CA LEU A 29 -8.27 -4.91 -3.80
C LEU A 29 -7.78 -6.20 -4.44
N ASN A 30 -7.60 -6.18 -5.75
CA ASN A 30 -6.99 -7.26 -6.52
C ASN A 30 -5.66 -6.77 -7.07
N ILE A 31 -4.60 -7.53 -6.84
CA ILE A 31 -3.28 -7.30 -7.44
C ILE A 31 -2.87 -8.60 -8.12
N TYR A 32 -2.62 -8.56 -9.42
CA TYR A 32 -2.28 -9.76 -10.17
C TYR A 32 -1.45 -9.48 -11.42
N SER A 33 -0.69 -10.48 -11.84
CA SER A 33 -0.03 -10.48 -13.14
C SER A 33 -1.06 -10.65 -14.24
N ARG A 34 -1.14 -9.70 -15.17
CA ARG A 34 -2.09 -9.78 -16.27
C ARG A 34 -1.77 -10.94 -17.19
N PHE A 35 -0.49 -11.20 -17.45
CA PHE A 35 -0.04 -12.34 -18.24
C PHE A 35 -0.58 -13.69 -17.73
N GLU A 36 -0.52 -13.90 -16.41
CA GLU A 36 -1.01 -15.15 -15.81
C GLU A 36 -2.54 -15.32 -15.96
N CYS A 37 -3.26 -14.22 -16.15
CA CYS A 37 -4.71 -14.27 -16.36
C CYS A 37 -5.09 -14.46 -17.83
N THR A 38 -4.36 -13.83 -18.76
CA THR A 38 -4.73 -13.78 -20.18
C THR A 38 -3.95 -14.78 -21.04
N GLY A 39 -2.73 -15.15 -20.61
CA GLY A 39 -1.77 -15.91 -21.43
C GLY A 39 -1.17 -15.13 -22.60
N ASP A 40 -1.58 -13.87 -22.82
CA ASP A 40 -1.10 -13.05 -23.92
C ASP A 40 0.31 -12.52 -23.62
N SER A 41 1.25 -12.76 -24.54
CA SER A 41 2.64 -12.28 -24.40
C SER A 41 2.76 -10.75 -24.31
N LYS A 42 1.79 -10.00 -24.85
CA LYS A 42 1.71 -8.54 -24.72
C LYS A 42 1.48 -8.08 -23.29
N ASP A 43 0.89 -8.95 -22.47
CA ASP A 43 0.61 -8.69 -21.06
C ASP A 43 1.77 -9.05 -20.12
N ARG A 44 2.90 -9.53 -20.67
CA ARG A 44 4.12 -9.77 -19.88
C ARG A 44 4.55 -8.49 -19.18
N ASN A 45 4.93 -8.62 -17.92
CA ASN A 45 5.38 -7.52 -17.07
C ASN A 45 4.29 -6.47 -16.75
N ILE A 46 3.01 -6.77 -17.00
CA ILE A 46 1.90 -5.91 -16.56
C ILE A 46 1.40 -6.42 -15.22
N LEU A 47 1.62 -5.60 -14.18
CA LEU A 47 0.97 -5.75 -12.89
C LEU A 47 -0.33 -4.96 -12.90
N ARG A 48 -1.46 -5.64 -12.69
CA ARG A 48 -2.76 -5.00 -12.60
C ARG A 48 -3.17 -4.82 -11.15
N VAL A 49 -3.57 -3.61 -10.82
CA VAL A 49 -4.07 -3.24 -9.49
C VAL A 49 -5.49 -2.71 -9.67
N GLU A 50 -6.46 -3.41 -9.10
CA GLU A 50 -7.88 -3.07 -9.20
C GLU A 50 -8.45 -2.77 -7.82
N LEU A 51 -9.07 -1.63 -7.67
CA LEU A 51 -9.87 -1.29 -6.52
C LEU A 51 -11.35 -1.33 -6.91
N GLN A 52 -12.10 -2.23 -6.30
CA GLN A 52 -13.53 -2.35 -6.48
C GLN A 52 -14.26 -1.77 -5.27
N MET A 53 -15.14 -0.81 -5.49
CA MET A 53 -16.02 -0.25 -4.45
C MET A 53 -17.44 -0.77 -4.62
N LYS A 54 -18.07 -1.19 -3.52
CA LYS A 54 -19.48 -1.60 -3.55
C LYS A 54 -20.41 -0.38 -3.58
N LYS A 55 -21.61 -0.56 -4.16
CA LYS A 55 -22.64 0.47 -4.29
C LYS A 55 -22.94 1.19 -2.96
N SER A 56 -22.99 0.46 -1.84
CA SER A 56 -23.23 1.04 -0.51
C SER A 56 -22.12 2.02 -0.08
N LYS A 57 -20.87 1.76 -0.49
CA LYS A 57 -19.76 2.68 -0.20
C LYS A 57 -19.81 3.89 -1.12
N ILE A 58 -20.07 3.67 -2.41
CA ILE A 58 -20.23 4.74 -3.39
C ILE A 58 -21.34 5.69 -2.94
N ASN A 59 -22.51 5.17 -2.58
CA ASN A 59 -23.61 5.99 -2.10
C ASN A 59 -23.24 6.82 -0.88
N LYS A 60 -22.57 6.22 0.10
CA LYS A 60 -22.16 6.92 1.31
C LYS A 60 -21.18 8.07 1.02
N GLU A 61 -20.25 7.87 0.11
CA GLU A 61 -19.30 8.91 -0.31
C GLU A 61 -20.03 10.04 -1.05
N LEU A 62 -20.97 9.69 -1.93
CA LEU A 62 -21.79 10.65 -2.66
C LEU A 62 -22.62 11.52 -1.70
N ASP A 63 -23.28 10.89 -0.72
CA ASP A 63 -24.08 11.59 0.30
C ASP A 63 -23.20 12.52 1.15
N GLN A 64 -21.96 12.09 1.44
CA GLN A 64 -21.03 12.85 2.27
C GLN A 64 -20.46 14.07 1.54
N PHE A 65 -20.24 13.98 0.22
CA PHE A 65 -19.58 15.02 -0.57
C PHE A 65 -20.54 15.76 -1.51
N GLY A 66 -21.82 15.39 -1.54
CA GLY A 66 -22.81 16.02 -2.41
C GLY A 66 -22.56 15.81 -3.91
N ILE A 67 -21.87 14.73 -4.29
CA ILE A 67 -21.48 14.44 -5.67
C ILE A 67 -22.59 13.63 -6.35
N SER A 68 -22.91 13.90 -7.62
CA SER A 68 -23.84 13.07 -8.39
C SER A 68 -23.26 11.68 -8.71
N LYS A 69 -24.13 10.68 -9.00
CA LYS A 69 -23.74 9.29 -9.26
C LYS A 69 -23.17 9.05 -10.66
N GLU A 70 -22.69 10.08 -11.30
CA GLU A 70 -22.13 10.00 -12.66
C GLU A 70 -20.70 9.49 -12.64
N LEU A 71 -20.36 8.65 -13.60
CA LEU A 71 -19.03 8.03 -13.69
C LEU A 71 -17.93 9.09 -13.79
N ASP A 72 -18.21 10.19 -14.48
CA ASP A 72 -17.24 11.28 -14.71
C ASP A 72 -16.74 11.92 -13.40
N ASN A 73 -17.57 11.95 -12.35
CA ASN A 73 -17.16 12.45 -11.04
C ASN A 73 -16.10 11.58 -10.35
N TYR A 74 -15.94 10.32 -10.77
CA TYR A 74 -14.93 9.39 -10.27
C TYR A 74 -13.70 9.32 -11.16
N TRP A 75 -13.76 9.93 -12.34
CA TRP A 75 -12.70 9.91 -13.34
C TRP A 75 -11.87 11.18 -13.34
N SER A 76 -12.08 12.09 -12.39
CA SER A 76 -11.26 13.28 -12.21
C SER A 76 -9.94 12.95 -11.50
N LYS A 77 -8.95 13.83 -11.63
CA LYS A 77 -7.66 13.71 -10.92
C LYS A 77 -7.88 13.69 -9.41
N GLU A 78 -8.74 14.58 -8.92
CA GLU A 78 -9.08 14.74 -7.51
C GLU A 78 -9.74 13.47 -6.96
N ALA A 79 -10.66 12.87 -7.70
CA ALA A 79 -11.29 11.61 -7.33
C ALA A 79 -10.29 10.45 -7.32
N MET A 80 -9.39 10.37 -8.29
CA MET A 80 -8.32 9.36 -8.32
C MET A 80 -7.38 9.51 -7.12
N GLU A 81 -6.95 10.72 -6.77
CA GLU A 81 -6.11 10.96 -5.59
C GLU A 81 -6.85 10.61 -4.30
N GLU A 82 -8.09 11.05 -4.11
CA GLU A 82 -8.84 10.82 -2.87
C GLU A 82 -9.26 9.36 -2.67
N TYR A 83 -9.72 8.67 -3.73
CA TYR A 83 -10.34 7.35 -3.60
C TYR A 83 -9.41 6.20 -3.95
N TYR A 84 -8.50 6.39 -4.92
CA TYR A 84 -7.65 5.32 -5.42
C TYR A 84 -6.25 5.38 -4.83
N PHE A 85 -5.54 6.48 -5.02
CA PHE A 85 -4.14 6.56 -4.59
C PHE A 85 -3.99 6.62 -3.08
N LYS A 86 -4.82 7.36 -2.39
CA LYS A 86 -4.83 7.40 -0.93
C LYS A 86 -5.15 6.04 -0.30
N PHE A 87 -6.02 5.26 -0.94
CA PHE A 87 -6.28 3.88 -0.53
C PHE A 87 -5.07 2.98 -0.76
N LEU A 88 -4.39 3.12 -1.90
CA LEU A 88 -3.20 2.34 -2.22
C LEU A 88 -1.99 2.72 -1.36
N GLU A 89 -1.90 3.96 -0.89
CA GLU A 89 -0.86 4.41 0.05
C GLU A 89 -0.87 3.59 1.35
N ASP A 90 -2.05 3.31 1.88
CA ASP A 90 -2.18 2.42 3.06
C ASP A 90 -1.66 0.99 2.78
N PHE A 91 -1.66 0.59 1.51
CA PHE A 91 -1.22 -0.74 1.09
C PHE A 91 0.25 -0.80 0.70
N PHE A 92 0.72 0.10 -0.15
CA PHE A 92 2.09 0.12 -0.65
C PHE A 92 3.06 0.90 0.24
N GLY A 93 2.55 1.66 1.21
CA GLY A 93 3.36 2.53 2.06
C GLY A 93 3.90 3.75 1.30
N ILE A 94 4.79 4.48 1.96
CA ILE A 94 5.43 5.69 1.44
C ILE A 94 6.92 5.41 1.22
N GLY A 95 7.48 5.97 0.16
CA GLY A 95 8.89 5.83 -0.21
C GLY A 95 9.20 4.55 -0.98
N PRO A 96 10.41 4.46 -1.55
CA PRO A 96 10.84 3.32 -2.35
C PRO A 96 10.96 2.04 -1.53
N HIS A 97 10.73 0.89 -2.19
CA HIS A 97 10.95 -0.41 -1.59
C HIS A 97 12.46 -0.73 -1.64
N ARG A 98 13.06 -1.03 -0.50
CA ARG A 98 14.49 -1.33 -0.34
C ARG A 98 14.69 -2.71 0.26
N GLN A 99 15.88 -3.26 0.13
CA GLN A 99 16.28 -4.43 0.93
C GLN A 99 16.32 -4.02 2.40
N LEU A 100 16.04 -4.98 3.30
CA LEU A 100 15.94 -4.71 4.73
C LEU A 100 17.20 -4.05 5.32
N GLU A 101 18.38 -4.52 4.90
CA GLU A 101 19.65 -3.97 5.42
C GLU A 101 19.90 -2.53 4.93
N ASP A 102 19.57 -2.23 3.66
CA ASP A 102 19.69 -0.85 3.14
C ASP A 102 18.68 0.08 3.85
N ALA A 103 17.51 -0.42 4.18
CA ALA A 103 16.51 0.33 4.95
C ALA A 103 16.96 0.59 6.40
N LYS A 104 17.62 -0.38 7.04
CA LYS A 104 18.22 -0.21 8.37
C LYS A 104 19.34 0.82 8.37
N GLN A 105 20.19 0.83 7.33
CA GLN A 105 21.24 1.82 7.21
C GLN A 105 20.67 3.25 7.19
N ILE A 106 19.58 3.51 6.45
CA ILE A 106 18.91 4.83 6.44
C ILE A 106 18.40 5.20 7.85
N ILE A 107 17.89 4.22 8.63
CA ILE A 107 17.50 4.46 10.00
C ILE A 107 18.69 4.86 10.85
N ASP A 108 19.85 4.19 10.70
CA ASP A 108 21.05 4.51 11.44
C ASP A 108 21.62 5.90 11.10
N GLU A 109 21.48 6.33 9.84
CA GLU A 109 21.90 7.66 9.35
C GLU A 109 20.90 8.79 9.72
N SER A 110 19.71 8.48 10.26
CA SER A 110 18.70 9.46 10.62
C SER A 110 19.02 10.23 11.90
N ASP A 111 18.33 11.37 12.11
CA ASP A 111 18.48 12.22 13.31
C ASP A 111 17.74 11.67 14.54
N TYR A 112 17.17 10.47 14.47
CA TYR A 112 16.50 9.87 15.61
C TYR A 112 17.49 9.46 16.72
N SER A 113 17.06 9.50 17.98
CA SER A 113 17.86 8.98 19.09
C SER A 113 18.12 7.48 18.93
N GLU A 114 19.26 6.98 19.43
CA GLU A 114 19.65 5.57 19.34
C GLU A 114 18.54 4.61 19.81
N ASN A 115 17.87 4.96 20.91
CA ASN A 115 16.74 4.16 21.39
C ASN A 115 15.57 4.05 20.37
N TYR A 116 15.32 5.11 19.58
CA TYR A 116 14.32 5.04 18.52
C TYR A 116 14.83 4.30 17.29
N LYS A 117 16.10 4.46 16.92
CA LYS A 117 16.72 3.72 15.81
C LYS A 117 16.60 2.22 16.05
N GLU A 118 16.98 1.74 17.23
CA GLU A 118 16.85 0.32 17.59
C GLU A 118 15.39 -0.19 17.53
N LYS A 119 14.45 0.61 18.05
CA LYS A 119 13.02 0.26 18.00
C LYS A 119 12.48 0.22 16.57
N LEU A 120 12.90 1.16 15.72
CA LEU A 120 12.48 1.21 14.32
C LEU A 120 13.07 0.06 13.51
N LYS A 121 14.36 -0.27 13.70
CA LYS A 121 14.99 -1.43 13.06
C LYS A 121 14.28 -2.73 13.42
N LYS A 122 14.03 -2.94 14.71
CA LYS A 122 13.29 -4.12 15.18
C LYS A 122 11.86 -4.17 14.65
N PHE A 123 11.16 -3.03 14.63
CA PHE A 123 9.83 -2.95 14.05
C PHE A 123 9.83 -3.26 12.56
N LEU A 124 10.83 -2.77 11.82
CA LEU A 124 10.97 -3.04 10.38
C LEU A 124 11.25 -4.52 10.11
N GLU A 125 12.09 -5.17 10.89
CA GLU A 125 12.31 -6.62 10.82
C GLU A 125 11.01 -7.40 11.04
N ASP A 126 10.31 -7.10 12.13
CA ASP A 126 9.08 -7.79 12.48
C ASP A 126 8.00 -7.63 11.40
N ILE A 127 7.85 -6.42 10.85
CA ILE A 127 6.84 -6.15 9.83
C ILE A 127 7.20 -6.76 8.47
N SER A 128 8.50 -6.87 8.14
CA SER A 128 8.96 -7.47 6.89
C SER A 128 8.80 -8.99 6.87
N LEU A 129 8.78 -9.64 8.02
CA LEU A 129 8.53 -11.07 8.16
C LEU A 129 7.04 -11.41 8.14
N GLU A 130 6.18 -10.44 8.42
CA GLU A 130 4.74 -10.62 8.52
C GLU A 130 4.05 -10.15 7.23
N ILE A 131 3.35 -11.03 6.55
CA ILE A 131 2.57 -10.69 5.34
C ILE A 131 1.38 -9.78 5.66
N ASP A 132 0.91 -9.77 6.92
CA ASP A 132 -0.23 -8.96 7.38
C ASP A 132 0.12 -8.20 8.67
N HIS A 133 0.17 -6.87 8.59
CA HIS A 133 0.35 -5.96 9.75
C HIS A 133 -0.61 -6.21 10.93
N ARG A 134 -1.69 -6.96 10.70
CA ARG A 134 -2.65 -7.37 11.73
C ARG A 134 -2.13 -8.49 12.60
N GLU A 135 -1.27 -9.35 12.07
CA GLU A 135 -0.66 -10.40 12.88
C GLU A 135 0.26 -9.77 13.92
N LEU A 136 1.00 -8.71 13.58
CA LEU A 136 1.77 -7.92 14.55
C LEU A 136 0.89 -7.32 15.67
N SER A 137 -0.31 -6.82 15.31
CA SER A 137 -1.27 -6.29 16.29
C SER A 137 -1.92 -7.40 17.13
N LYS A 138 -2.21 -8.56 16.52
CA LYS A 138 -2.79 -9.72 17.23
C LYS A 138 -1.79 -10.41 18.13
N SER A 139 -0.51 -10.45 17.75
CA SER A 139 0.57 -11.00 18.59
C SER A 139 0.79 -10.20 19.87
N LYS A 140 0.07 -9.07 20.05
CA LYS A 140 0.24 -8.11 21.15
C LYS A 140 1.66 -7.53 21.27
N LYS A 141 2.52 -7.76 20.26
CA LYS A 141 3.89 -7.25 20.23
C LYS A 141 3.92 -5.72 20.11
N TYR A 142 2.94 -5.17 19.35
CA TYR A 142 2.80 -3.71 19.17
C TYR A 142 1.35 -3.27 19.31
N TYR A 143 1.13 -2.18 20.04
CA TYR A 143 -0.16 -1.51 20.07
C TYR A 143 -0.41 -0.76 18.76
N SER A 144 -1.66 -0.61 18.37
CA SER A 144 -2.04 0.05 17.11
C SER A 144 -1.52 1.48 16.97
N GLY A 145 -1.45 2.23 18.08
CA GLY A 145 -0.86 3.57 18.14
C GLY A 145 0.65 3.56 17.87
N THR A 146 1.36 2.57 18.42
CA THR A 146 2.80 2.38 18.20
C THR A 146 3.09 2.04 16.73
N ILE A 147 2.29 1.15 16.12
CA ILE A 147 2.42 0.81 14.71
C ILE A 147 2.25 2.06 13.83
N LYS A 148 1.22 2.87 14.09
CA LYS A 148 1.01 4.13 13.35
C LYS A 148 2.17 5.11 13.52
N LYS A 149 2.67 5.28 14.75
CA LYS A 149 3.81 6.15 15.06
C LYS A 149 5.05 5.71 14.29
N TYR A 150 5.41 4.43 14.36
CA TYR A 150 6.62 3.92 13.72
C TYR A 150 6.52 3.95 12.20
N LYS A 151 5.37 3.64 11.61
CA LYS A 151 5.14 3.81 10.17
C LYS A 151 5.33 5.26 9.74
N LYS A 152 4.82 6.22 10.52
CA LYS A 152 5.02 7.64 10.22
C LYS A 152 6.50 8.02 10.30
N MET A 153 7.20 7.64 11.37
CA MET A 153 8.63 7.93 11.54
C MET A 153 9.47 7.34 10.39
N LEU A 154 9.17 6.12 9.94
CA LEU A 154 9.84 5.51 8.78
C LEU A 154 9.52 6.28 7.49
N ALA A 155 8.29 6.69 7.28
CA ALA A 155 7.89 7.48 6.12
C ALA A 155 8.59 8.85 6.09
N ASP A 156 8.75 9.51 7.25
CA ASP A 156 9.42 10.80 7.39
C ASP A 156 10.90 10.73 6.92
N ILE A 157 11.52 9.55 6.99
CA ILE A 157 12.88 9.30 6.46
C ILE A 157 12.89 8.50 5.15
N SER A 158 11.78 8.45 4.45
CA SER A 158 11.63 7.74 3.16
C SER A 158 11.94 6.23 3.22
N VAL A 159 11.70 5.60 4.36
CA VAL A 159 11.81 4.14 4.54
C VAL A 159 10.43 3.50 4.47
N ASN A 160 10.24 2.66 3.45
CA ASN A 160 9.02 1.88 3.29
C ASN A 160 9.04 0.65 4.20
N THR A 161 7.89 0.34 4.79
CA THR A 161 7.72 -0.87 5.62
C THR A 161 7.66 -2.17 4.82
N LEU A 162 7.44 -2.08 3.49
CA LEU A 162 7.47 -3.23 2.59
C LEU A 162 8.88 -3.36 2.01
N CYS A 163 9.70 -4.21 2.63
CA CYS A 163 11.05 -4.48 2.17
C CYS A 163 11.09 -5.53 1.07
N ILE A 164 12.09 -5.42 0.18
CA ILE A 164 12.38 -6.40 -0.86
C ILE A 164 13.17 -7.55 -0.22
N SER A 165 12.78 -8.79 -0.52
CA SER A 165 13.54 -9.96 -0.06
C SER A 165 14.90 -10.03 -0.76
N LYS A 166 15.97 -10.13 0.03
CA LYS A 166 17.35 -10.33 -0.46
C LYS A 166 17.50 -11.66 -1.23
N ILE A 167 16.71 -12.66 -0.87
CA ILE A 167 16.79 -14.02 -1.45
C ILE A 167 16.26 -14.04 -2.88
N THR A 168 15.26 -13.23 -3.18
CA THR A 168 14.52 -13.29 -4.45
C THR A 168 14.89 -12.19 -5.43
N SER A 169 15.68 -11.19 -5.04
CA SER A 169 15.95 -10.04 -5.88
C SER A 169 17.41 -9.58 -5.81
N ARG A 170 17.99 -9.36 -7.02
CA ARG A 170 19.26 -8.62 -7.19
C ARG A 170 19.04 -7.10 -7.13
N ILE A 171 17.79 -6.67 -7.13
CA ILE A 171 17.41 -5.26 -7.09
C ILE A 171 17.50 -4.80 -5.64
N LYS A 172 18.31 -3.78 -5.39
CA LYS A 172 18.47 -3.19 -4.04
C LYS A 172 17.34 -2.21 -3.71
N VAL A 173 16.91 -1.45 -4.71
CA VAL A 173 15.88 -0.42 -4.56
C VAL A 173 14.89 -0.55 -5.71
N PHE A 174 13.60 -0.56 -5.38
CA PHE A 174 12.53 -0.55 -6.36
C PHE A 174 11.63 0.68 -6.11
N PRO A 175 11.27 1.46 -7.13
CA PRO A 175 10.38 2.61 -6.98
C PRO A 175 9.07 2.21 -6.31
N ASN A 176 8.47 3.12 -5.56
CA ASN A 176 7.15 2.87 -5.00
C ASN A 176 6.14 2.66 -6.13
N LEU A 177 5.39 1.56 -6.08
CA LEU A 177 4.38 1.23 -7.09
C LEU A 177 3.28 2.30 -7.17
N LEU A 178 3.00 2.97 -6.07
CA LEU A 178 2.04 4.08 -6.03
C LEU A 178 2.55 5.29 -6.81
N ASP A 179 3.83 5.65 -6.64
CA ASP A 179 4.44 6.77 -7.37
C ASP A 179 4.47 6.48 -8.87
N LEU A 180 4.83 5.25 -9.25
CA LEU A 180 4.76 4.82 -10.65
C LEU A 180 3.32 4.89 -11.22
N ALA A 181 2.32 4.50 -10.43
CA ALA A 181 0.93 4.57 -10.86
C ALA A 181 0.45 6.01 -11.02
N ARG A 182 0.84 6.92 -10.10
CA ARG A 182 0.56 8.36 -10.20
C ARG A 182 1.21 8.98 -11.45
N ASP A 183 2.47 8.64 -11.72
CA ASP A 183 3.17 9.13 -12.90
C ASP A 183 2.49 8.70 -14.21
N VAL A 184 2.06 7.45 -14.29
CA VAL A 184 1.32 6.93 -15.45
C VAL A 184 -0.03 7.63 -15.58
N ALA A 185 -0.77 7.81 -14.50
CA ALA A 185 -2.06 8.49 -14.50
C ALA A 185 -1.92 9.94 -14.98
N ASN A 186 -0.95 10.68 -14.42
CA ASN A 186 -0.71 12.07 -14.82
C ASN A 186 -0.31 12.22 -16.30
N LYS A 187 0.52 11.31 -16.82
CA LYS A 187 0.97 11.35 -18.21
C LYS A 187 -0.13 10.96 -19.21
N LYS A 188 -1.00 10.05 -18.84
CA LYS A 188 -1.94 9.41 -19.76
C LYS A 188 -3.36 9.97 -19.70
N TYR A 189 -3.82 10.35 -18.52
CA TYR A 189 -5.24 10.67 -18.29
C TYR A 189 -5.50 12.11 -17.87
N PHE A 190 -4.51 12.84 -17.37
CA PHE A 190 -4.68 14.18 -16.80
C PHE A 190 -3.77 15.24 -17.45
N LYS A 191 -3.60 15.12 -18.76
CA LYS A 191 -2.91 16.14 -19.56
C LYS A 191 -3.77 17.36 -19.77
#